data_12133214b0270c417f892b03dde66ddd
#
_entry.id   12133214b0270c417f892b03dde66ddd
#
_cell.length_a   1.000
_cell.length_b   1.000
_cell.length_c   1.000
_cell.angle_alpha   90.00
_cell.angle_beta   90.00
_cell.angle_gamma   90.00
#
_symmetry.space_group_name_H-M   'P 1'
#
loop_
_entity.id
_entity.type
_entity.pdbx_description
1 polymer ?
#
loop_
_entity_poly.entity_id
_entity_poly.type
_entity_poly.pdbx_seq_one_letter_code
_entity_poly.pdbx_strand_id
1 'polypeptide(L)'
;DGFLNCELGMFGSIQKNHNLVDLQKTFYSAATFNPTYPNHKDPDSGSWDGITTASQITNPLAWMEVQDHDATSHISTHARLTFNLMDELKLVLFGAYTYNIVENSQYLPTSVWAHGQAYKGTKKMESLLGNMMLTYKKGWKKHYFDALALAELQKETYTGFYTTVTNFNTDKFGYHNLQAGALRPWEGTNSYYEQPHLASFMGRFNYTYADRYSLTMTARTDASSKFGANHKWGFFPSVSAAWVISEEKFMKRLPVIDNLKFRIGYGLAGNQSGIDSYTTLSLVKPNGVIPVGNSAAVSLGDLRNTNPDLKWEVKHTFNTG
;
A
#
# COMPACT_ATOMS: atom_id res chain seq x y z
N ASP A 1 36.41 -1.88 15.08
CA ASP A 1 35.14 -2.63 15.16
C ASP A 1 34.69 -2.71 16.61
N GLY A 2 33.77 -1.83 17.02
CA GLY A 2 33.26 -1.80 18.38
C GLY A 2 32.20 -2.88 18.65
N PHE A 3 31.98 -3.18 19.93
CA PHE A 3 30.90 -4.10 20.37
C PHE A 3 29.51 -3.64 19.90
N LEU A 4 29.27 -2.33 19.87
CA LEU A 4 27.97 -1.73 19.49
C LEU A 4 28.16 -0.72 18.37
N ASN A 5 27.33 -0.85 17.34
CA ASN A 5 27.13 0.15 16.30
C ASN A 5 25.69 0.65 16.33
N CYS A 6 25.51 1.99 16.34
CA CYS A 6 24.22 2.64 16.34
C CYS A 6 24.06 3.43 15.06
N GLU A 7 22.93 3.22 14.36
CA GLU A 7 22.55 3.96 13.18
C GLU A 7 21.15 4.59 13.41
N LEU A 8 21.04 5.87 13.15
CA LEU A 8 19.78 6.60 13.18
C LEU A 8 19.57 7.23 11.83
N GLY A 9 18.37 7.09 11.28
CA GLY A 9 18.01 7.69 10.01
C GLY A 9 16.65 8.37 10.08
N MET A 10 16.52 9.47 9.35
CA MET A 10 15.28 10.18 9.17
C MET A 10 15.16 10.65 7.72
N PHE A 11 13.99 10.46 7.16
CA PHE A 11 13.63 10.95 5.83
C PHE A 11 12.28 11.65 5.90
N GLY A 12 12.16 12.78 5.21
CA GLY A 12 10.89 13.50 5.09
C GLY A 12 10.71 14.04 3.68
N SER A 13 9.48 14.04 3.20
CA SER A 13 9.11 14.64 1.92
C SER A 13 7.74 15.28 1.98
N ILE A 14 7.56 16.36 1.22
CA ILE A 14 6.27 16.99 0.95
C ILE A 14 6.09 17.02 -0.55
N GLN A 15 5.01 16.42 -1.02
CA GLN A 15 4.63 16.42 -2.44
C GLN A 15 3.29 17.11 -2.59
N LYS A 16 3.18 18.01 -3.56
CA LYS A 16 1.92 18.67 -3.93
C LYS A 16 1.63 18.39 -5.38
N ASN A 17 0.45 17.90 -5.65
CA ASN A 17 0.00 17.57 -7.00
C ASN A 17 -1.23 18.41 -7.33
N HIS A 18 -1.30 18.83 -8.61
CA HIS A 18 -2.50 19.36 -9.23
C HIS A 18 -2.95 18.27 -10.21
N ASN A 19 -4.09 17.67 -9.94
CA ASN A 19 -4.58 16.55 -10.72
C ASN A 19 -5.61 17.04 -11.76
N LEU A 20 -5.74 16.31 -12.85
CA LEU A 20 -6.91 16.42 -13.71
C LEU A 20 -7.99 15.51 -13.13
N VAL A 21 -9.15 16.08 -12.82
CA VAL A 21 -10.29 15.30 -12.33
C VAL A 21 -10.75 14.36 -13.43
N ASP A 22 -10.89 13.09 -13.06
CA ASP A 22 -11.38 12.06 -13.98
C ASP A 22 -10.65 12.09 -15.35
N LEU A 23 -9.37 11.75 -15.33
CA LEU A 23 -8.50 11.74 -16.51
C LEU A 23 -9.14 10.96 -17.68
N GLN A 24 -9.80 9.85 -17.39
CA GLN A 24 -10.47 9.03 -18.41
C GLN A 24 -11.62 9.77 -19.07
N LYS A 25 -12.47 10.46 -18.29
CA LYS A 25 -13.56 11.28 -18.84
C LYS A 25 -13.04 12.47 -19.62
N THR A 26 -11.97 13.10 -19.13
CA THR A 26 -11.35 14.26 -19.82
C THR A 26 -10.86 13.85 -21.21
N PHE A 27 -10.13 12.75 -21.33
CA PHE A 27 -9.68 12.24 -22.63
C PHE A 27 -10.83 11.75 -23.50
N TYR A 28 -11.79 11.04 -22.92
CA TYR A 28 -12.98 10.61 -23.66
C TYR A 28 -13.76 11.80 -24.20
N SER A 29 -13.98 12.82 -23.39
CA SER A 29 -14.67 14.06 -23.81
C SER A 29 -13.88 14.76 -24.92
N ALA A 30 -12.57 14.88 -24.79
CA ALA A 30 -11.72 15.49 -25.81
C ALA A 30 -11.76 14.74 -27.16
N ALA A 31 -11.84 13.40 -27.12
CA ALA A 31 -11.91 12.57 -28.31
C ALA A 31 -13.30 12.53 -28.99
N THR A 32 -14.36 12.72 -28.21
CA THR A 32 -15.76 12.52 -28.68
C THR A 32 -16.55 13.83 -28.77
N PHE A 33 -16.02 14.93 -28.25
CA PHE A 33 -16.67 16.24 -28.33
C PHE A 33 -16.78 16.70 -29.78
N ASN A 34 -17.96 17.17 -30.17
CA ASN A 34 -18.21 17.60 -31.54
C ASN A 34 -17.42 18.89 -31.85
N PRO A 35 -16.48 18.87 -32.80
CA PRO A 35 -15.62 20.04 -33.11
C PRO A 35 -16.38 21.22 -33.72
N THR A 36 -17.62 21.02 -34.11
CA THR A 36 -18.47 22.11 -34.64
C THR A 36 -19.24 22.86 -33.57
N TYR A 37 -19.21 22.38 -32.31
CA TYR A 37 -19.82 23.11 -31.21
C TYR A 37 -18.98 24.32 -30.84
N PRO A 38 -19.64 25.45 -30.44
CA PRO A 38 -18.90 26.59 -29.93
C PRO A 38 -17.99 26.19 -28.79
N ASN A 39 -16.78 26.69 -28.82
CA ASN A 39 -15.74 26.37 -27.84
C ASN A 39 -15.50 27.58 -26.94
N HIS A 40 -16.55 28.11 -26.36
CA HIS A 40 -16.47 29.27 -25.48
C HIS A 40 -17.46 29.16 -24.33
N LYS A 41 -17.22 29.98 -23.35
CA LYS A 41 -18.03 30.14 -22.18
C LYS A 41 -19.12 31.21 -22.49
N ASP A 42 -20.34 30.93 -22.15
CA ASP A 42 -21.42 31.92 -22.22
C ASP A 42 -21.09 33.11 -21.29
N PRO A 43 -20.97 34.31 -21.81
CA PRO A 43 -20.61 35.50 -21.04
C PRO A 43 -21.62 35.89 -19.97
N ASP A 44 -22.88 35.53 -20.12
CA ASP A 44 -23.95 35.89 -19.20
C ASP A 44 -24.12 34.86 -18.07
N SER A 45 -24.16 33.58 -18.42
CA SER A 45 -24.35 32.50 -17.45
C SER A 45 -23.05 31.94 -16.91
N GLY A 46 -21.93 32.20 -17.57
CA GLY A 46 -20.61 31.61 -17.22
C GLY A 46 -20.51 30.11 -17.47
N SER A 47 -21.53 29.51 -18.11
CA SER A 47 -21.52 28.07 -18.42
C SER A 47 -20.78 27.77 -19.72
N TRP A 48 -20.14 26.58 -19.78
CA TRP A 48 -19.53 26.10 -21.01
C TRP A 48 -20.55 25.49 -21.96
N ASP A 49 -20.38 25.74 -23.25
CA ASP A 49 -21.20 25.07 -24.27
C ASP A 49 -21.07 23.55 -24.20
N GLY A 50 -22.17 22.85 -24.46
CA GLY A 50 -22.23 21.39 -24.43
C GLY A 50 -22.30 20.76 -23.04
N ILE A 51 -22.38 21.55 -21.95
CA ILE A 51 -22.65 21.04 -20.62
C ILE A 51 -24.14 21.05 -20.37
N THR A 52 -24.74 19.88 -20.45
CA THR A 52 -26.12 19.65 -19.99
C THR A 52 -26.13 18.58 -18.92
N THR A 53 -27.10 18.67 -18.01
CA THR A 53 -27.28 17.67 -16.94
C THR A 53 -27.58 16.26 -17.46
N ALA A 54 -27.97 16.13 -18.73
CA ALA A 54 -28.24 14.86 -19.39
C ALA A 54 -27.10 14.37 -20.31
N SER A 55 -26.10 15.22 -20.59
CA SER A 55 -25.01 14.85 -21.49
C SER A 55 -23.94 14.06 -20.79
N GLN A 56 -23.59 12.88 -21.32
CA GLN A 56 -22.42 12.13 -20.89
C GLN A 56 -21.11 12.70 -21.46
N ILE A 57 -21.21 13.57 -22.47
CA ILE A 57 -20.08 14.22 -23.13
C ILE A 57 -20.04 15.67 -22.66
N THR A 58 -19.04 16.03 -21.93
CA THR A 58 -18.84 17.37 -21.38
C THR A 58 -17.75 18.10 -22.19
N ASN A 59 -17.88 19.42 -22.36
CA ASN A 59 -16.82 20.21 -22.98
C ASN A 59 -15.48 19.97 -22.26
N PRO A 60 -14.44 19.48 -22.95
CA PRO A 60 -13.16 19.14 -22.30
C PRO A 60 -12.48 20.34 -21.64
N LEU A 61 -12.71 21.55 -22.12
CA LEU A 61 -12.14 22.77 -21.50
C LEU A 61 -12.79 23.11 -20.17
N ALA A 62 -14.02 22.70 -19.94
CA ALA A 62 -14.68 22.91 -18.66
C ALA A 62 -13.97 22.15 -17.54
N TRP A 63 -13.43 20.97 -17.82
CA TRP A 63 -12.66 20.20 -16.84
C TRP A 63 -11.37 20.87 -16.39
N MET A 64 -10.83 21.82 -17.19
CA MET A 64 -9.66 22.59 -16.80
C MET A 64 -9.94 23.64 -15.70
N GLU A 65 -11.21 23.95 -15.44
CA GLU A 65 -11.62 24.84 -14.34
C GLU A 65 -11.74 24.11 -13.01
N VAL A 66 -11.75 22.77 -13.03
CA VAL A 66 -11.84 21.98 -11.83
C VAL A 66 -10.53 22.07 -11.06
N GLN A 67 -10.64 22.35 -9.77
CA GLN A 67 -9.51 22.33 -8.86
C GLN A 67 -9.44 20.94 -8.22
N ASP A 68 -8.29 20.29 -8.35
CA ASP A 68 -8.01 19.00 -7.70
C ASP A 68 -6.58 18.99 -7.21
N HIS A 69 -6.41 19.02 -5.92
CA HIS A 69 -5.12 19.16 -5.26
C HIS A 69 -4.92 18.09 -4.23
N ASP A 70 -3.77 17.44 -4.31
CA ASP A 70 -3.29 16.50 -3.31
C ASP A 70 -2.02 17.05 -2.66
N ALA A 71 -1.96 17.01 -1.36
CA ALA A 71 -0.76 17.23 -0.60
C ALA A 71 -0.41 15.99 0.21
N THR A 72 0.76 15.41 -0.06
CA THR A 72 1.27 14.25 0.69
C THR A 72 2.46 14.68 1.51
N SER A 73 2.37 14.49 2.82
CA SER A 73 3.50 14.65 3.74
C SER A 73 3.91 13.28 4.25
N HIS A 74 5.18 12.96 4.13
CA HIS A 74 5.77 11.69 4.53
C HIS A 74 6.95 11.93 5.47
N ILE A 75 6.98 11.22 6.60
CA ILE A 75 8.10 11.16 7.53
C ILE A 75 8.37 9.70 7.84
N SER A 76 9.62 9.29 7.73
CA SER A 76 10.08 7.98 8.14
C SER A 76 11.34 8.13 8.99
N THR A 77 11.36 7.48 10.13
CA THR A 77 12.50 7.44 11.05
C THR A 77 12.83 5.99 11.38
N HIS A 78 14.11 5.69 11.54
CA HIS A 78 14.53 4.37 11.98
C HIS A 78 15.74 4.44 12.90
N ALA A 79 15.86 3.42 13.73
CA ALA A 79 17.01 3.17 14.56
C ALA A 79 17.48 1.71 14.35
N ARG A 80 18.78 1.52 14.22
CA ARG A 80 19.41 0.22 14.15
C ARG A 80 20.53 0.14 15.16
N LEU A 81 20.48 -0.88 16.01
CA LEU A 81 21.53 -1.24 16.96
C LEU A 81 22.12 -2.57 16.53
N THR A 82 23.42 -2.58 16.23
CA THR A 82 24.13 -3.80 15.85
C THR A 82 25.13 -4.13 16.97
N PHE A 83 24.91 -5.27 17.63
CA PHE A 83 25.79 -5.82 18.63
C PHE A 83 26.66 -6.89 17.99
N ASN A 84 27.97 -6.69 17.97
CA ASN A 84 28.98 -7.68 17.58
C ASN A 84 29.28 -8.53 18.80
N LEU A 85 28.52 -9.63 19.00
CA LEU A 85 28.65 -10.49 20.20
C LEU A 85 29.93 -11.34 20.16
N MET A 86 30.28 -11.79 18.94
CA MET A 86 31.51 -12.49 18.58
C MET A 86 31.86 -12.13 17.13
N ASP A 87 33.03 -12.50 16.65
CA ASP A 87 33.43 -12.26 15.25
C ASP A 87 32.43 -12.88 14.26
N GLU A 88 31.87 -14.03 14.63
CA GLU A 88 30.93 -14.78 13.82
C GLU A 88 29.46 -14.47 14.14
N LEU A 89 29.15 -13.86 15.30
CA LEU A 89 27.78 -13.72 15.82
C LEU A 89 27.40 -12.25 16.00
N LYS A 90 26.34 -11.83 15.27
CA LYS A 90 25.81 -10.47 15.35
C LYS A 90 24.32 -10.50 15.69
N LEU A 91 23.93 -9.60 16.59
CA LEU A 91 22.52 -9.30 16.90
C LEU A 91 22.20 -7.91 16.40
N VAL A 92 21.14 -7.80 15.62
CA VAL A 92 20.62 -6.51 15.15
C VAL A 92 19.23 -6.29 15.73
N LEU A 93 19.04 -5.16 16.37
CA LEU A 93 17.71 -4.65 16.74
C LEU A 93 17.40 -3.48 15.81
N PHE A 94 16.25 -3.54 15.18
CA PHE A 94 15.79 -2.50 14.26
C PHE A 94 14.38 -2.06 14.64
N GLY A 95 14.17 -0.75 14.65
CA GLY A 95 12.86 -0.14 14.82
C GLY A 95 12.66 0.95 13.79
N ALA A 96 11.48 1.02 13.21
CA ALA A 96 11.10 2.07 12.27
C ALA A 96 9.70 2.59 12.57
N TYR A 97 9.52 3.90 12.42
CA TYR A 97 8.24 4.57 12.45
C TYR A 97 8.05 5.35 11.16
N THR A 98 6.92 5.14 10.51
CA THR A 98 6.53 5.86 9.29
C THR A 98 5.19 6.53 9.52
N TYR A 99 5.12 7.82 9.17
CA TYR A 99 3.91 8.61 9.17
C TYR A 99 3.68 9.17 7.76
N ASN A 100 2.51 8.93 7.22
CA ASN A 100 2.10 9.43 5.93
C ASN A 100 0.71 10.06 6.04
N ILE A 101 0.55 11.28 5.58
CA ILE A 101 -0.73 11.97 5.49
C ILE A 101 -0.95 12.47 4.07
N VAL A 102 -2.10 12.16 3.51
CA VAL A 102 -2.57 12.67 2.22
C VAL A 102 -3.79 13.54 2.48
N GLU A 103 -3.71 14.79 2.07
CA GLU A 103 -4.80 15.76 2.09
C GLU A 103 -5.30 15.94 0.67
N ASN A 104 -6.57 15.62 0.44
CA ASN A 104 -7.23 15.79 -0.85
C ASN A 104 -8.19 16.98 -0.77
N SER A 105 -8.19 17.83 -1.78
CA SER A 105 -9.09 18.97 -1.89
C SER A 105 -9.52 19.15 -3.33
N GLN A 106 -10.83 19.15 -3.56
CA GLN A 106 -11.40 19.22 -4.90
C GLN A 106 -12.55 20.24 -4.92
N TYR A 107 -12.65 20.98 -6.02
CA TYR A 107 -13.77 21.85 -6.28
C TYR A 107 -14.19 21.77 -7.75
N LEU A 108 -15.44 21.44 -7.97
CA LEU A 108 -16.12 21.51 -9.27
C LEU A 108 -16.95 22.79 -9.28
N PRO A 109 -16.58 23.78 -10.09
CA PRO A 109 -17.33 25.04 -10.16
C PRO A 109 -18.73 24.86 -10.74
N THR A 110 -19.60 25.86 -10.50
CA THR A 110 -20.99 25.86 -11.01
C THR A 110 -21.04 25.89 -12.53
N SER A 111 -19.98 26.37 -13.19
CA SER A 111 -19.80 26.31 -14.65
C SER A 111 -19.58 24.90 -15.20
N VAL A 112 -19.13 23.96 -14.38
CA VAL A 112 -18.86 22.55 -14.75
C VAL A 112 -19.94 21.62 -14.21
N TRP A 113 -20.38 21.86 -12.98
CA TRP A 113 -21.38 21.07 -12.26
C TRP A 113 -22.47 21.97 -11.74
N ALA A 114 -23.68 21.82 -12.24
CA ALA A 114 -24.82 22.77 -12.07
C ALA A 114 -25.03 23.31 -10.65
N HIS A 115 -24.56 22.59 -9.63
CA HIS A 115 -24.74 22.95 -8.23
C HIS A 115 -23.42 23.27 -7.52
N GLY A 116 -22.29 23.25 -8.24
CA GLY A 116 -20.97 23.30 -7.62
C GLY A 116 -20.78 22.18 -6.57
N GLN A 117 -19.58 21.68 -6.45
CA GLN A 117 -19.26 20.63 -5.47
C GLN A 117 -17.85 20.85 -4.91
N ALA A 118 -17.75 20.80 -3.58
CA ALA A 118 -16.46 20.77 -2.90
C ALA A 118 -16.28 19.43 -2.19
N TYR A 119 -15.07 18.90 -2.24
CA TYR A 119 -14.64 17.72 -1.49
C TYR A 119 -13.39 18.06 -0.71
N LYS A 120 -13.33 17.63 0.55
CA LYS A 120 -12.10 17.60 1.34
C LYS A 120 -11.99 16.28 2.08
N GLY A 121 -10.79 15.75 2.09
CA GLY A 121 -10.51 14.51 2.80
C GLY A 121 -9.07 14.45 3.28
N THR A 122 -8.86 13.64 4.30
CA THR A 122 -7.52 13.26 4.79
C THR A 122 -7.43 11.75 4.91
N LYS A 123 -6.28 11.21 4.55
CA LYS A 123 -5.93 9.80 4.78
C LYS A 123 -4.59 9.79 5.51
N LYS A 124 -4.57 9.14 6.67
CA LYS A 124 -3.35 8.98 7.47
C LYS A 124 -2.97 7.52 7.53
N MET A 125 -1.69 7.24 7.44
CA MET A 125 -1.11 5.93 7.70
C MET A 125 0.04 6.10 8.67
N GLU A 126 -0.01 5.35 9.76
CA GLU A 126 1.07 5.20 10.72
C GLU A 126 1.53 3.75 10.68
N SER A 127 2.82 3.52 10.56
CA SER A 127 3.42 2.20 10.60
C SER A 127 4.52 2.16 11.65
N LEU A 128 4.42 1.21 12.56
CA LEU A 128 5.44 0.88 13.55
C LEU A 128 5.94 -0.53 13.25
N LEU A 129 7.25 -0.64 13.00
CA LEU A 129 7.92 -1.90 12.74
C LEU A 129 9.06 -2.08 13.73
N GLY A 130 9.15 -3.26 14.32
CA GLY A 130 10.28 -3.67 15.13
C GLY A 130 10.72 -5.06 14.75
N ASN A 131 12.04 -5.26 14.58
CA ASN A 131 12.59 -6.60 14.35
C ASN A 131 13.88 -6.84 15.13
N MET A 132 14.13 -8.11 15.38
CA MET A 132 15.34 -8.63 15.98
C MET A 132 15.90 -9.69 15.05
N MET A 133 17.16 -9.56 14.67
CA MET A 133 17.84 -10.45 13.74
C MET A 133 19.15 -10.94 14.35
N LEU A 134 19.28 -12.25 14.48
CA LEU A 134 20.51 -12.92 14.91
C LEU A 134 21.17 -13.58 13.70
N THR A 135 22.43 -13.25 13.43
CA THR A 135 23.18 -13.79 12.29
C THR A 135 24.44 -14.44 12.80
N TYR A 136 24.69 -15.67 12.38
CA TYR A 136 25.91 -16.44 12.64
C TYR A 136 26.58 -16.83 11.34
N LYS A 137 27.88 -16.50 11.19
CA LYS A 137 28.69 -16.81 10.00
C LYS A 137 30.00 -17.46 10.41
N LYS A 138 30.30 -18.59 9.82
CA LYS A 138 31.56 -19.27 10.09
C LYS A 138 32.08 -19.99 8.87
N GLY A 139 33.39 -19.74 8.58
CA GLY A 139 34.18 -20.50 7.61
C GLY A 139 35.09 -21.46 8.31
N TRP A 140 35.20 -22.70 7.84
CA TRP A 140 36.16 -23.69 8.30
C TRP A 140 36.65 -24.55 7.15
N LYS A 141 37.91 -24.43 6.80
CA LYS A 141 38.48 -25.06 5.60
C LYS A 141 37.69 -24.76 4.33
N LYS A 142 37.00 -25.76 3.81
CA LYS A 142 36.15 -25.65 2.60
C LYS A 142 34.67 -25.48 2.91
N HIS A 143 34.33 -25.38 4.19
CA HIS A 143 32.92 -25.23 4.64
C HIS A 143 32.66 -23.79 5.03
N TYR A 144 31.54 -23.25 4.56
CA TYR A 144 31.05 -21.94 4.95
C TYR A 144 29.58 -22.07 5.38
N PHE A 145 29.26 -21.53 6.56
CA PHE A 145 27.94 -21.53 7.16
C PHE A 145 27.50 -20.09 7.37
N ASP A 146 26.25 -19.81 7.02
CA ASP A 146 25.57 -18.55 7.32
C ASP A 146 24.16 -18.91 7.79
N ALA A 147 23.85 -18.60 9.05
CA ALA A 147 22.53 -18.84 9.64
C ALA A 147 21.95 -17.52 10.12
N LEU A 148 20.64 -17.35 9.93
CA LEU A 148 19.90 -16.17 10.33
C LEU A 148 18.60 -16.60 11.02
N ALA A 149 18.31 -15.99 12.18
CA ALA A 149 16.99 -16.03 12.81
C ALA A 149 16.43 -14.60 12.91
N LEU A 150 15.17 -14.43 12.56
CA LEU A 150 14.46 -13.15 12.57
C LEU A 150 13.15 -13.30 13.31
N ALA A 151 12.84 -12.31 14.16
CA ALA A 151 11.52 -12.06 14.70
C ALA A 151 11.12 -10.62 14.36
N GLU A 152 9.91 -10.41 13.84
CA GLU A 152 9.42 -9.12 13.38
C GLU A 152 7.97 -8.91 13.82
N LEU A 153 7.67 -7.70 14.25
CA LEU A 153 6.33 -7.24 14.58
C LEU A 153 6.06 -5.95 13.80
N GLN A 154 4.91 -5.89 13.14
CA GLN A 154 4.44 -4.72 12.44
C GLN A 154 3.02 -4.39 12.86
N LYS A 155 2.79 -3.11 13.12
CA LYS A 155 1.48 -2.53 13.37
C LYS A 155 1.28 -1.37 12.42
N GLU A 156 0.20 -1.39 11.68
CA GLU A 156 -0.21 -0.27 10.85
C GLU A 156 -1.52 0.30 11.36
N THR A 157 -1.69 1.60 11.24
CA THR A 157 -2.94 2.28 11.61
C THR A 157 -3.33 3.17 10.43
N TYR A 158 -4.50 2.92 9.89
CA TYR A 158 -5.09 3.73 8.83
C TYR A 158 -6.29 4.47 9.39
N THR A 159 -6.28 5.79 9.24
CA THR A 159 -7.43 6.62 9.57
C THR A 159 -7.74 7.54 8.41
N GLY A 160 -8.99 7.81 8.21
CA GLY A 160 -9.39 8.74 7.17
C GLY A 160 -10.71 9.40 7.51
N PHE A 161 -10.87 10.55 6.90
CA PHE A 161 -12.08 11.37 6.98
C PHE A 161 -12.25 12.07 5.64
N TYR A 162 -13.49 12.16 5.17
CA TYR A 162 -13.80 13.02 4.03
C TYR A 162 -15.21 13.62 4.17
N THR A 163 -15.40 14.73 3.49
CA THR A 163 -16.71 15.35 3.34
C THR A 163 -16.89 15.96 1.95
N THR A 164 -18.08 15.81 1.42
CA THR A 164 -18.55 16.40 0.18
C THR A 164 -19.68 17.37 0.48
N VAL A 165 -19.63 18.55 -0.09
CA VAL A 165 -20.64 19.60 0.06
C VAL A 165 -21.02 20.09 -1.33
N THR A 166 -22.30 20.32 -1.56
CA THR A 166 -22.84 20.78 -2.85
C THR A 166 -23.74 21.99 -2.68
N ASN A 167 -24.21 22.53 -3.81
CA ASN A 167 -25.14 23.64 -3.88
C ASN A 167 -24.53 24.95 -3.38
N PHE A 168 -23.49 25.39 -4.08
CA PHE A 168 -22.80 26.65 -3.84
C PHE A 168 -23.47 27.79 -4.65
N ASN A 169 -23.63 28.95 -4.02
CA ASN A 169 -24.13 30.16 -4.66
C ASN A 169 -23.02 30.97 -5.34
N THR A 170 -21.75 30.63 -5.10
CA THR A 170 -20.57 31.33 -5.64
C THR A 170 -19.37 30.40 -5.66
N ASP A 171 -18.58 30.49 -6.71
CA ASP A 171 -17.34 29.71 -6.89
C ASP A 171 -16.12 30.37 -6.23
N LYS A 172 -16.25 31.59 -5.67
CA LYS A 172 -15.13 32.39 -5.17
C LYS A 172 -14.29 31.72 -4.09
N PHE A 173 -14.89 30.85 -3.28
CA PHE A 173 -14.22 30.21 -2.16
C PHE A 173 -13.63 28.84 -2.51
N GLY A 174 -14.10 28.25 -3.62
CA GLY A 174 -13.69 26.89 -3.99
C GLY A 174 -13.90 25.90 -2.83
N TYR A 175 -12.90 25.04 -2.61
CA TYR A 175 -12.90 24.09 -1.48
C TYR A 175 -12.44 24.72 -0.14
N HIS A 176 -12.11 26.01 -0.09
CA HIS A 176 -11.62 26.65 1.12
C HIS A 176 -12.72 27.00 2.14
N ASN A 177 -13.99 27.08 1.68
CA ASN A 177 -15.13 27.33 2.57
C ASN A 177 -16.27 26.35 2.28
N LEU A 178 -16.25 25.18 2.92
CA LEU A 178 -17.30 24.18 2.80
C LEU A 178 -18.65 24.64 3.36
N GLN A 179 -18.64 25.64 4.25
CA GLN A 179 -19.87 26.17 4.84
C GLN A 179 -20.73 26.94 3.82
N ALA A 180 -20.10 27.45 2.76
CA ALA A 180 -20.81 28.17 1.70
C ALA A 180 -21.72 27.30 0.82
N GLY A 181 -21.56 25.96 0.85
CA GLY A 181 -22.48 25.02 0.20
C GLY A 181 -23.65 24.69 1.09
N ALA A 182 -24.86 24.66 0.51
CA ALA A 182 -26.11 24.48 1.28
C ALA A 182 -26.43 23.02 1.59
N LEU A 183 -25.96 22.06 0.76
CA LEU A 183 -26.31 20.65 0.89
C LEU A 183 -25.08 19.82 1.28
N ARG A 184 -25.29 18.98 2.28
CA ARG A 184 -24.34 17.97 2.73
C ARG A 184 -24.97 16.60 2.56
N PRO A 185 -24.71 15.92 1.42
CA PRO A 185 -25.23 14.59 1.18
C PRO A 185 -24.85 13.66 2.34
N TRP A 186 -25.78 12.87 2.82
CA TRP A 186 -25.56 11.97 3.93
C TRP A 186 -24.38 11.01 3.68
N GLU A 187 -24.30 10.47 2.46
CA GLU A 187 -23.22 9.58 2.02
C GLU A 187 -21.91 10.33 1.72
N GLY A 188 -21.97 11.65 1.63
CA GLY A 188 -20.85 12.51 1.33
C GLY A 188 -19.88 12.72 2.49
N THR A 189 -20.21 12.26 3.70
CA THR A 189 -19.33 12.40 4.87
C THR A 189 -19.08 11.04 5.49
N ASN A 190 -17.80 10.69 5.65
CA ASN A 190 -17.40 9.41 6.23
C ASN A 190 -16.06 9.53 6.95
N SER A 191 -15.84 8.62 7.91
CA SER A 191 -14.56 8.40 8.56
C SER A 191 -14.33 6.90 8.78
N TYR A 192 -13.07 6.48 8.80
CA TYR A 192 -12.71 5.08 9.04
C TYR A 192 -11.47 4.97 9.90
N TYR A 193 -11.35 3.82 10.55
CA TYR A 193 -10.21 3.43 11.34
C TYR A 193 -9.92 1.94 11.13
N GLU A 194 -8.68 1.62 10.76
CA GLU A 194 -8.22 0.25 10.56
C GLU A 194 -6.85 0.07 11.21
N GLN A 195 -6.64 -1.10 11.82
CA GLN A 195 -5.38 -1.38 12.50
C GLN A 195 -4.95 -2.84 12.29
N PRO A 196 -4.41 -3.19 11.10
CA PRO A 196 -3.84 -4.51 10.88
C PRO A 196 -2.51 -4.70 11.62
N HIS A 197 -2.28 -5.94 12.06
CA HIS A 197 -1.07 -6.39 12.74
C HIS A 197 -0.48 -7.58 12.00
N LEU A 198 0.85 -7.62 11.94
CA LEU A 198 1.62 -8.73 11.39
C LEU A 198 2.73 -9.14 12.38
N ALA A 199 2.86 -10.43 12.60
CA ALA A 199 3.98 -11.02 13.33
C ALA A 199 4.66 -12.06 12.45
N SER A 200 5.99 -12.04 12.37
CA SER A 200 6.75 -12.91 11.48
C SER A 200 7.94 -13.51 12.22
N PHE A 201 8.18 -14.79 11.96
CA PHE A 201 9.39 -15.47 12.39
C PHE A 201 10.04 -16.16 11.18
N MET A 202 11.36 -16.04 11.06
CA MET A 202 12.08 -16.65 9.94
C MET A 202 13.40 -17.23 10.43
N GLY A 203 13.70 -18.44 9.97
CA GLY A 203 15.03 -19.05 10.02
C GLY A 203 15.54 -19.26 8.61
N ARG A 204 16.80 -18.89 8.36
CA ARG A 204 17.51 -19.19 7.11
C ARG A 204 18.84 -19.82 7.42
N PHE A 205 19.18 -20.84 6.67
CA PHE A 205 20.47 -21.53 6.74
C PHE A 205 21.05 -21.64 5.34
N ASN A 206 22.26 -21.10 5.16
CA ASN A 206 23.05 -21.22 3.95
C ASN A 206 24.29 -22.06 4.27
N TYR A 207 24.59 -23.00 3.42
CA TYR A 207 25.79 -23.82 3.48
C TYR A 207 26.47 -23.85 2.14
N THR A 208 27.77 -23.60 2.13
CA THR A 208 28.59 -23.70 0.92
C THR A 208 29.79 -24.60 1.20
N TYR A 209 30.01 -25.56 0.30
CA TYR A 209 31.16 -26.47 0.34
C TYR A 209 32.07 -26.26 -0.86
N ALA A 210 33.35 -25.99 -0.57
CA ALA A 210 34.44 -25.84 -1.53
C ALA A 210 34.14 -24.81 -2.64
N ASP A 211 33.25 -23.80 -2.36
CA ASP A 211 32.77 -22.79 -3.31
C ASP A 211 32.04 -23.38 -4.54
N ARG A 212 31.66 -24.66 -4.48
CA ARG A 212 31.03 -25.39 -5.58
C ARG A 212 29.60 -25.77 -5.33
N TYR A 213 29.32 -26.23 -4.11
CA TYR A 213 27.98 -26.70 -3.73
C TYR A 213 27.39 -25.75 -2.73
N SER A 214 26.26 -25.20 -3.02
CA SER A 214 25.54 -24.32 -2.10
C SER A 214 24.14 -24.87 -1.84
N LEU A 215 23.71 -24.82 -0.59
CA LEU A 215 22.38 -25.18 -0.14
C LEU A 215 21.82 -24.02 0.68
N THR A 216 20.61 -23.58 0.35
CA THR A 216 19.87 -22.60 1.15
C THR A 216 18.56 -23.23 1.59
N MET A 217 18.26 -23.15 2.87
CA MET A 217 16.97 -23.52 3.43
C MET A 217 16.42 -22.33 4.20
N THR A 218 15.13 -22.06 4.00
CA THR A 218 14.41 -21.00 4.72
C THR A 218 13.09 -21.56 5.22
N ALA A 219 12.77 -21.27 6.47
CA ALA A 219 11.46 -21.50 7.05
C ALA A 219 10.93 -20.17 7.58
N ARG A 220 9.78 -19.73 7.07
CA ARG A 220 9.11 -18.50 7.51
C ARG A 220 7.70 -18.84 7.97
N THR A 221 7.28 -18.24 9.06
CA THR A 221 5.89 -18.27 9.51
C THR A 221 5.42 -16.85 9.80
N ASP A 222 4.25 -16.52 9.28
CA ASP A 222 3.65 -15.19 9.41
C ASP A 222 2.25 -15.33 10.02
N ALA A 223 1.92 -14.44 10.96
CA ALA A 223 0.57 -14.31 11.51
C ALA A 223 0.02 -12.94 11.18
N SER A 224 -1.15 -12.89 10.55
CA SER A 224 -1.83 -11.63 10.23
C SER A 224 -3.19 -11.55 10.90
N SER A 225 -3.51 -10.37 11.41
CA SER A 225 -4.83 -10.08 11.99
C SER A 225 -5.97 -10.07 10.97
N LYS A 226 -5.64 -10.05 9.66
CA LYS A 226 -6.62 -10.04 8.56
C LYS A 226 -7.29 -11.39 8.34
N PHE A 227 -6.72 -12.48 8.85
CA PHE A 227 -7.21 -13.84 8.65
C PHE A 227 -8.07 -14.33 9.81
N GLY A 228 -8.84 -15.38 9.55
CA GLY A 228 -9.71 -16.02 10.52
C GLY A 228 -8.96 -16.55 11.75
N ALA A 229 -9.65 -16.70 12.86
CA ALA A 229 -9.05 -17.07 14.14
C ALA A 229 -8.19 -18.32 14.07
N ASN A 230 -8.61 -19.32 13.26
CA ASN A 230 -7.91 -20.59 13.09
C ASN A 230 -6.84 -20.56 11.97
N HIS A 231 -6.77 -19.49 11.17
CA HIS A 231 -5.95 -19.40 9.96
C HIS A 231 -5.02 -18.19 9.94
N LYS A 232 -4.78 -17.55 11.10
CA LYS A 232 -3.91 -16.39 11.21
C LYS A 232 -2.47 -16.70 10.80
N TRP A 233 -1.99 -17.91 11.13
CA TRP A 233 -0.64 -18.34 10.84
C TRP A 233 -0.54 -19.03 9.49
N GLY A 234 0.46 -18.59 8.70
CA GLY A 234 0.89 -19.26 7.47
C GLY A 234 2.33 -19.74 7.62
N PHE A 235 2.68 -20.89 7.00
CA PHE A 235 4.03 -21.43 6.99
C PHE A 235 4.56 -21.55 5.57
N PHE A 236 5.73 -20.96 5.31
CA PHE A 236 6.28 -20.75 3.98
C PHE A 236 7.73 -21.23 3.92
N PRO A 237 7.95 -22.54 3.76
CA PRO A 237 9.29 -23.10 3.61
C PRO A 237 9.82 -22.88 2.19
N SER A 238 11.16 -22.81 2.08
CA SER A 238 11.83 -22.86 0.79
C SER A 238 13.17 -23.58 0.89
N VAL A 239 13.57 -24.22 -0.20
CA VAL A 239 14.88 -24.87 -0.34
C VAL A 239 15.43 -24.59 -1.74
N SER A 240 16.72 -24.31 -1.82
CA SER A 240 17.41 -24.20 -3.10
C SER A 240 18.84 -24.78 -2.99
N ALA A 241 19.28 -25.35 -4.09
CA ALA A 241 20.63 -25.87 -4.23
C ALA A 241 21.28 -25.30 -5.50
N ALA A 242 22.59 -25.11 -5.45
CA ALA A 242 23.39 -24.68 -6.58
C ALA A 242 24.67 -25.49 -6.66
N TRP A 243 25.08 -25.80 -7.89
CA TRP A 243 26.30 -26.51 -8.21
C TRP A 243 27.09 -25.76 -9.27
N VAL A 244 28.31 -25.35 -8.94
CA VAL A 244 29.23 -24.70 -9.87
C VAL A 244 30.00 -25.80 -10.60
N ILE A 245 29.49 -26.24 -11.72
CA ILE A 245 29.99 -27.37 -12.52
C ILE A 245 31.35 -27.03 -13.10
N SER A 246 31.57 -25.77 -13.51
CA SER A 246 32.84 -25.31 -14.09
C SER A 246 34.04 -25.50 -13.15
N GLU A 247 33.80 -25.52 -11.81
CA GLU A 247 34.85 -25.75 -10.84
C GLU A 247 35.21 -27.23 -10.63
N GLU A 248 34.52 -28.14 -11.30
CA GLU A 248 34.83 -29.57 -11.20
C GLU A 248 36.06 -29.94 -12.02
N LYS A 249 36.80 -30.95 -11.52
CA LYS A 249 38.07 -31.39 -12.16
C LYS A 249 37.86 -31.83 -13.61
N PHE A 250 36.73 -32.42 -13.93
CA PHE A 250 36.41 -32.85 -15.33
C PHE A 250 36.15 -31.69 -16.27
N MET A 251 35.60 -30.56 -15.76
CA MET A 251 35.33 -29.36 -16.57
C MET A 251 36.59 -28.54 -16.87
N LYS A 252 37.59 -28.58 -16.00
CA LYS A 252 38.88 -27.89 -16.24
C LYS A 252 39.62 -28.34 -17.49
N ARG A 253 39.17 -29.44 -18.12
CA ARG A 253 39.67 -29.90 -19.42
C ARG A 253 38.96 -29.22 -20.61
N LEU A 254 37.93 -28.42 -20.37
CA LEU A 254 37.13 -27.72 -21.38
C LEU A 254 37.31 -26.20 -21.23
N PRO A 255 38.41 -25.60 -21.76
CA PRO A 255 38.75 -24.20 -21.52
C PRO A 255 37.78 -23.19 -22.16
N VAL A 256 36.84 -23.67 -22.97
CA VAL A 256 35.82 -22.83 -23.64
C VAL A 256 34.69 -22.40 -22.69
N ILE A 257 34.56 -23.09 -21.53
CA ILE A 257 33.46 -22.83 -20.58
C ILE A 257 34.09 -22.23 -19.30
N ASP A 258 33.97 -20.91 -19.14
CA ASP A 258 34.48 -20.18 -17.98
C ASP A 258 33.61 -20.34 -16.75
N ASN A 259 32.28 -20.33 -16.93
CA ASN A 259 31.34 -20.45 -15.82
C ASN A 259 30.10 -21.26 -16.21
N LEU A 260 29.91 -22.39 -15.56
CA LEU A 260 28.71 -23.22 -15.68
C LEU A 260 28.19 -23.52 -14.27
N LYS A 261 26.98 -23.02 -13.99
CA LYS A 261 26.33 -23.19 -12.70
C LYS A 261 24.89 -23.69 -12.87
N PHE A 262 24.61 -24.85 -12.29
CA PHE A 262 23.27 -25.39 -12.21
C PHE A 262 22.60 -24.93 -10.90
N ARG A 263 21.33 -24.55 -10.98
CA ARG A 263 20.51 -24.13 -9.83
C ARG A 263 19.16 -24.78 -9.89
N ILE A 264 18.66 -25.16 -8.72
CA ILE A 264 17.30 -25.68 -8.53
C ILE A 264 16.75 -25.16 -7.23
N GLY A 265 15.48 -24.80 -7.20
CA GLY A 265 14.83 -24.30 -6.02
C GLY A 265 13.33 -24.49 -6.03
N TYR A 266 12.78 -24.68 -4.86
CA TYR A 266 11.35 -24.74 -4.62
C TYR A 266 11.01 -23.96 -3.35
N GLY A 267 9.91 -23.21 -3.39
CA GLY A 267 9.49 -22.44 -2.24
C GLY A 267 8.02 -22.09 -2.27
N LEU A 268 7.50 -21.83 -1.08
CA LEU A 268 6.18 -21.31 -0.84
C LEU A 268 6.27 -19.83 -0.44
N ALA A 269 5.33 -19.02 -0.93
CA ALA A 269 5.16 -17.64 -0.51
C ALA A 269 3.70 -17.35 -0.18
N GLY A 270 3.46 -16.73 0.97
CA GLY A 270 2.15 -16.26 1.38
C GLY A 270 1.83 -14.89 0.79
N ASN A 271 0.56 -14.68 0.44
CA ASN A 271 0.05 -13.40 0.01
C ASN A 271 -1.18 -13.01 0.83
N GLN A 272 -1.20 -11.77 1.33
CA GLN A 272 -2.34 -11.15 1.99
C GLN A 272 -2.80 -9.86 1.30
N SER A 273 -2.22 -9.53 0.13
CA SER A 273 -2.57 -8.35 -0.64
C SER A 273 -4.02 -8.45 -1.14
N GLY A 274 -4.73 -7.34 -1.13
CA GLY A 274 -6.13 -7.31 -1.55
C GLY A 274 -7.13 -7.81 -0.50
N ILE A 275 -6.67 -8.21 0.71
CA ILE A 275 -7.53 -8.54 1.83
C ILE A 275 -7.63 -7.32 2.74
N ASP A 276 -8.84 -6.78 2.86
CA ASP A 276 -9.11 -5.66 3.78
C ASP A 276 -9.01 -6.12 5.23
N SER A 277 -8.73 -5.18 6.12
CA SER A 277 -8.85 -5.38 7.55
C SER A 277 -10.28 -5.81 7.89
N TYR A 278 -10.42 -6.68 8.87
CA TYR A 278 -11.72 -7.15 9.37
C TYR A 278 -12.57 -7.96 8.38
N THR A 279 -12.02 -8.45 7.25
CA THR A 279 -12.75 -9.25 6.25
C THR A 279 -13.35 -10.52 6.84
N THR A 280 -12.79 -11.02 7.93
CA THR A 280 -13.26 -12.23 8.63
C THR A 280 -14.42 -11.96 9.61
N LEU A 281 -14.77 -10.71 9.84
CA LEU A 281 -15.82 -10.33 10.77
C LEU A 281 -17.14 -10.04 10.03
N SER A 282 -18.25 -10.29 10.72
CA SER A 282 -19.55 -9.74 10.31
C SER A 282 -19.55 -8.24 10.59
N LEU A 283 -19.77 -7.47 9.56
CA LEU A 283 -19.76 -6.01 9.63
C LEU A 283 -21.10 -5.44 9.19
N VAL A 284 -21.50 -4.39 9.87
CA VAL A 284 -22.66 -3.57 9.49
C VAL A 284 -22.17 -2.20 8.99
N LYS A 285 -22.93 -1.59 8.12
CA LYS A 285 -22.71 -0.23 7.62
C LYS A 285 -23.94 0.62 7.81
N PRO A 286 -23.79 1.94 7.92
CA PRO A 286 -24.91 2.85 7.78
C PRO A 286 -25.63 2.63 6.44
N ASN A 287 -26.96 2.53 6.48
CA ASN A 287 -27.82 2.22 5.33
C ASN A 287 -28.97 3.23 5.14
N GLY A 288 -28.67 4.49 5.35
CA GLY A 288 -29.61 5.58 5.19
C GLY A 288 -30.16 6.11 6.51
N VAL A 289 -31.01 7.11 6.42
CA VAL A 289 -31.65 7.77 7.54
C VAL A 289 -33.14 7.43 7.53
N ILE A 290 -33.65 6.97 8.64
CA ILE A 290 -35.08 6.61 8.81
C ILE A 290 -35.71 7.49 9.89
N PRO A 291 -37.02 7.82 9.77
CA PRO A 291 -37.73 8.50 10.83
C PRO A 291 -38.01 7.54 11.98
N VAL A 292 -37.76 8.00 13.22
CA VAL A 292 -38.06 7.27 14.44
C VAL A 292 -38.81 8.23 15.37
N GLY A 293 -40.11 8.14 15.42
CA GLY A 293 -40.95 9.13 16.10
C GLY A 293 -40.77 10.51 15.48
N ASN A 294 -40.42 11.52 16.27
CA ASN A 294 -40.12 12.89 15.84
C ASN A 294 -38.66 13.16 15.52
N SER A 295 -37.83 12.13 15.48
CA SER A 295 -36.37 12.22 15.25
C SER A 295 -35.97 11.42 14.02
N ALA A 296 -34.79 11.73 13.50
CA ALA A 296 -34.14 10.94 12.46
C ALA A 296 -33.07 10.03 13.11
N ALA A 297 -33.00 8.79 12.67
CA ALA A 297 -31.96 7.84 13.10
C ALA A 297 -31.29 7.20 11.90
N VAL A 298 -30.00 6.86 12.05
CA VAL A 298 -29.27 6.12 11.04
C VAL A 298 -29.64 4.64 11.13
N SER A 299 -30.13 4.06 10.04
CA SER A 299 -30.32 2.62 9.93
C SER A 299 -29.00 1.92 9.68
N LEU A 300 -28.87 0.69 10.15
CA LEU A 300 -27.71 -0.17 9.88
C LEU A 300 -28.14 -1.34 9.01
N GLY A 301 -27.34 -1.65 8.03
CA GLY A 301 -27.51 -2.81 7.15
C GLY A 301 -26.23 -3.63 7.10
N ASP A 302 -26.33 -4.88 6.69
CA ASP A 302 -25.19 -5.77 6.55
C ASP A 302 -24.22 -5.24 5.48
N LEU A 303 -22.97 -5.14 5.83
CA LEU A 303 -21.88 -4.83 4.89
C LEU A 303 -21.30 -6.12 4.33
N ARG A 304 -21.02 -7.10 5.19
CA ARG A 304 -20.49 -8.40 4.81
C ARG A 304 -20.77 -9.45 5.88
N ASN A 305 -20.88 -10.70 5.43
CA ASN A 305 -20.96 -11.85 6.31
C ASN A 305 -19.58 -12.24 6.82
N THR A 306 -19.55 -12.90 7.99
CA THR A 306 -18.32 -13.45 8.55
C THR A 306 -17.70 -14.50 7.64
N ASN A 307 -16.38 -14.52 7.54
CA ASN A 307 -15.61 -15.61 6.91
C ASN A 307 -14.47 -16.05 7.85
N PRO A 308 -14.77 -16.90 8.83
CA PRO A 308 -13.79 -17.35 9.82
C PRO A 308 -12.71 -18.26 9.22
N ASP A 309 -12.95 -18.82 8.04
CA ASP A 309 -12.05 -19.77 7.36
C ASP A 309 -11.15 -19.09 6.32
N LEU A 310 -11.19 -17.76 6.26
CA LEU A 310 -10.29 -16.99 5.39
C LEU A 310 -8.83 -17.25 5.79
N LYS A 311 -8.05 -17.73 4.84
CA LYS A 311 -6.66 -18.14 5.02
C LYS A 311 -5.73 -17.51 3.99
N TRP A 312 -4.43 -17.64 4.22
CA TRP A 312 -3.38 -17.21 3.31
C TRP A 312 -3.56 -17.82 1.91
N GLU A 313 -3.42 -16.96 0.90
CA GLU A 313 -3.12 -17.42 -0.45
C GLU A 313 -1.68 -17.90 -0.49
N VAL A 314 -1.44 -19.09 -1.04
CA VAL A 314 -0.11 -19.67 -1.10
C VAL A 314 0.31 -19.88 -2.54
N LYS A 315 1.42 -19.20 -2.91
CA LYS A 315 2.06 -19.37 -4.20
C LYS A 315 3.17 -20.40 -4.11
N HIS A 316 3.12 -21.42 -4.95
CA HIS A 316 4.18 -22.41 -5.13
C HIS A 316 5.08 -21.98 -6.28
N THR A 317 6.38 -21.96 -6.06
CA THR A 317 7.35 -21.54 -7.06
C THR A 317 8.44 -22.60 -7.20
N PHE A 318 8.62 -23.10 -8.42
CA PHE A 318 9.74 -23.96 -8.80
C PHE A 318 10.61 -23.23 -9.81
N ASN A 319 11.92 -23.25 -9.60
CA ASN A 319 12.91 -22.61 -10.48
C ASN A 319 14.05 -23.58 -10.78
N THR A 320 14.52 -23.56 -12.03
CA THR A 320 15.75 -24.23 -12.45
C THR A 320 16.50 -23.31 -13.39
N GLY A 321 17.81 -23.40 -13.41
CA GLY A 321 18.65 -22.55 -14.25
C GLY A 321 20.10 -23.00 -14.32
#